data_68fd5338e03cdf959cdd3571853cb566
#
_entry.id   68fd5338e03cdf959cdd3571853cb566
#
_cell.length_a   1.000
_cell.length_b   1.000
_cell.length_c   1.000
_cell.angle_alpha   90.00
_cell.angle_beta   90.00
_cell.angle_gamma   90.00
#
_symmetry.space_group_name_H-M   'P 1'
#
loop_
_entity.id
_entity.type
_entity.pdbx_description
1 polymer ?
#
loop_
_entity_poly.entity_id
_entity_poly.type
_entity_poly.pdbx_seq_one_letter_code
_entity_poly.pdbx_strand_id
1 'polypeptide(L)'
;MILDLKVPAMKLLPPDAMREATSLTRGGRLGEATALIRRLLGGLAGTDSAPESPKPYIDGESTPEAEATPGASARRRLPPVINVAPDAASATPPRPNSPPLPEAAPAARSRPNSPPFMEAAPAATAGAPAARLGEFPWIDAQSSASAEAARLLRWPPFARTKSAPPAAEPVTGGQFLARTYAGAAGRLTYKLYVSRNRSAAPAPLIVMLHGCTQSPDDFAAGTRMNELAEEHGWLVVYPAQEKTANAQKCWNWFSPADQGREMGEPALIAGITRQVMAEYSVDPRRVYAAGLSAGGAAADIMGHAYPEIFAAVGVHSGLACGAARDVPSAFAAMRRGAATLPKPPNGRQIMPTIVFHADKDTTVHPRNGDQVITQSAPIGQLRTVVRQGQVPGGHAYSHTVHADASGKPMLEQWLVHGGGHAWSGGSPAGTYTDPRGPDASREMLRFFSEHARAD
;
A
#
# COMPACT_ATOMS: atom_id res chain seq x y z
N MET A 1 -43.72 -22.73 -8.25
CA MET A 1 -42.84 -23.91 -8.41
C MET A 1 -41.46 -23.47 -7.87
N ILE A 2 -41.24 -23.70 -6.57
CA ILE A 2 -40.06 -23.25 -5.83
C ILE A 2 -39.06 -24.38 -5.92
N LEU A 3 -37.90 -24.14 -6.56
CA LEU A 3 -36.81 -25.09 -6.65
C LEU A 3 -35.99 -25.06 -5.35
N ASP A 4 -36.09 -26.15 -4.58
CA ASP A 4 -35.32 -26.42 -3.38
C ASP A 4 -33.86 -26.75 -3.75
N LEU A 5 -32.96 -25.78 -3.62
CA LEU A 5 -31.52 -25.98 -3.77
C LEU A 5 -30.94 -26.51 -2.44
N LYS A 6 -30.86 -27.84 -2.31
CA LYS A 6 -30.12 -28.51 -1.25
C LYS A 6 -28.62 -28.21 -1.37
N VAL A 7 -28.11 -27.35 -0.48
CA VAL A 7 -26.66 -27.18 -0.26
C VAL A 7 -26.10 -28.45 0.41
N PRO A 8 -25.08 -29.12 -0.13
CA PRO A 8 -24.49 -30.28 0.51
C PRO A 8 -23.76 -29.86 1.78
N ALA A 9 -24.10 -30.52 2.92
CA ALA A 9 -23.43 -30.33 4.20
C ALA A 9 -21.93 -30.67 4.07
N MET A 10 -21.05 -29.73 4.35
CA MET A 10 -19.61 -29.92 4.46
C MET A 10 -19.34 -30.88 5.64
N LYS A 11 -18.90 -32.12 5.34
CA LYS A 11 -18.47 -33.07 6.38
C LYS A 11 -17.14 -32.58 6.96
N LEU A 12 -17.17 -32.16 8.22
CA LEU A 12 -15.99 -31.83 9.00
C LEU A 12 -15.10 -33.08 9.16
N LEU A 13 -13.79 -32.94 9.00
CA LEU A 13 -12.81 -33.99 9.22
C LEU A 13 -12.84 -34.44 10.69
N PRO A 14 -12.67 -35.76 11.00
CA PRO A 14 -12.67 -36.25 12.37
C PRO A 14 -11.57 -35.59 13.22
N PRO A 15 -11.86 -35.17 14.45
CA PRO A 15 -10.89 -34.48 15.32
C PRO A 15 -9.60 -35.28 15.57
N ASP A 16 -9.67 -36.60 15.57
CA ASP A 16 -8.52 -37.46 15.79
C ASP A 16 -7.56 -37.48 14.61
N ALA A 17 -8.07 -37.45 13.39
CA ALA A 17 -7.26 -37.36 12.18
C ALA A 17 -6.53 -36.04 12.04
N MET A 18 -7.12 -34.95 12.53
CA MET A 18 -6.46 -33.65 12.62
C MET A 18 -5.34 -33.65 13.66
N ARG A 19 -5.52 -34.36 14.79
CA ARG A 19 -4.49 -34.52 15.81
C ARG A 19 -3.31 -35.35 15.29
N GLU A 20 -3.56 -36.41 14.55
CA GLU A 20 -2.54 -37.25 13.94
C GLU A 20 -1.74 -36.49 12.88
N ALA A 21 -2.40 -35.81 11.98
CA ALA A 21 -1.72 -34.94 10.97
C ALA A 21 -0.84 -33.87 11.64
N THR A 22 -1.32 -33.27 12.73
CA THR A 22 -0.55 -32.30 13.52
C THR A 22 0.66 -32.94 14.20
N SER A 23 0.51 -34.16 14.76
CA SER A 23 1.62 -34.91 15.38
C SER A 23 2.70 -35.26 14.36
N LEU A 24 2.32 -35.76 13.18
CA LEU A 24 3.22 -36.07 12.09
C LEU A 24 3.99 -34.81 11.60
N THR A 25 3.29 -33.70 11.51
CA THR A 25 3.91 -32.41 11.12
C THR A 25 4.93 -31.93 12.16
N ARG A 26 4.61 -32.04 13.45
CA ARG A 26 5.53 -31.68 14.55
C ARG A 26 6.75 -32.61 14.63
N GLY A 27 6.58 -33.88 14.25
CA GLY A 27 7.68 -34.85 14.16
C GLY A 27 8.53 -34.73 12.89
N GLY A 28 8.33 -33.71 12.04
CA GLY A 28 9.07 -33.52 10.78
C GLY A 28 8.68 -34.49 9.67
N ARG A 29 7.65 -35.32 9.88
CA ARG A 29 7.15 -36.32 8.92
C ARG A 29 6.13 -35.75 7.94
N LEU A 30 6.56 -34.69 7.21
CA LEU A 30 5.67 -33.90 6.33
C LEU A 30 5.03 -34.70 5.19
N GLY A 31 5.76 -35.71 4.66
CA GLY A 31 5.24 -36.60 3.61
C GLY A 31 4.03 -37.42 4.10
N GLU A 32 4.12 -37.95 5.31
CA GLU A 32 3.07 -38.79 5.91
C GLU A 32 1.86 -37.95 6.36
N ALA A 33 2.11 -36.73 6.90
CA ALA A 33 1.04 -35.80 7.21
C ALA A 33 0.25 -35.41 5.92
N THR A 34 0.96 -35.16 4.82
CA THR A 34 0.35 -34.84 3.53
C THR A 34 -0.43 -36.01 2.95
N ALA A 35 0.09 -37.26 3.06
CA ALA A 35 -0.60 -38.47 2.63
C ALA A 35 -1.86 -38.72 3.43
N LEU A 36 -1.84 -38.53 4.75
CA LEU A 36 -3.00 -38.63 5.63
C LEU A 36 -4.10 -37.66 5.24
N ILE A 37 -3.75 -36.37 5.05
CA ILE A 37 -4.69 -35.33 4.66
C ILE A 37 -5.30 -35.62 3.27
N ARG A 38 -4.48 -36.03 2.29
CA ARG A 38 -4.99 -36.44 0.97
C ARG A 38 -5.96 -37.63 1.05
N ARG A 39 -5.68 -38.64 1.86
CA ARG A 39 -6.56 -39.78 2.06
C ARG A 39 -7.90 -39.37 2.65
N LEU A 40 -7.90 -38.46 3.62
CA LEU A 40 -9.09 -37.94 4.26
C LEU A 40 -9.94 -37.05 3.35
N LEU A 41 -9.31 -36.28 2.51
CA LEU A 41 -9.97 -35.42 1.51
C LEU A 41 -10.36 -36.20 0.24
N GLY A 42 -9.56 -37.20 -0.18
CA GLY A 42 -9.83 -38.06 -1.35
C GLY A 42 -10.93 -39.07 -1.15
N GLY A 43 -11.27 -39.44 0.10
CA GLY A 43 -12.42 -40.28 0.41
C GLY A 43 -13.79 -39.62 0.22
N LEU A 44 -13.81 -38.35 -0.28
CA LEU A 44 -15.02 -37.61 -0.58
C LEU A 44 -15.34 -37.53 -2.10
N ALA A 45 -14.47 -38.09 -2.98
CA ALA A 45 -14.72 -38.24 -4.40
C ALA A 45 -14.73 -39.72 -4.75
N GLY A 46 -15.87 -40.22 -5.25
CA GLY A 46 -16.04 -41.63 -5.61
C GLY A 46 -15.27 -42.04 -6.85
N THR A 47 -14.79 -43.25 -6.79
CA THR A 47 -14.47 -44.27 -7.81
C THR A 47 -13.86 -43.87 -9.16
N ASP A 48 -12.80 -44.61 -9.41
CA ASP A 48 -12.22 -45.16 -10.65
C ASP A 48 -11.00 -44.45 -11.25
N SER A 49 -9.95 -45.20 -11.09
CA SER A 49 -8.89 -45.61 -12.03
C SER A 49 -7.50 -45.57 -11.38
N ALA A 50 -6.89 -46.73 -11.25
CA ALA A 50 -5.52 -46.92 -10.79
C ALA A 50 -4.53 -46.39 -11.83
N PRO A 51 -3.45 -45.69 -11.44
CA PRO A 51 -2.34 -45.45 -12.31
C PRO A 51 -1.30 -46.58 -12.22
N GLU A 52 -0.90 -47.07 -13.38
CA GLU A 52 0.19 -48.00 -13.65
C GLU A 52 1.53 -47.50 -13.10
N SER A 53 2.32 -48.43 -12.60
CA SER A 53 3.67 -48.21 -12.08
C SER A 53 4.67 -47.93 -13.20
N PRO A 54 5.61 -47.00 -13.05
CA PRO A 54 6.69 -46.82 -14.02
C PRO A 54 7.76 -47.89 -13.86
N LYS A 55 8.15 -48.54 -14.98
CA LYS A 55 9.27 -49.49 -15.08
C LYS A 55 10.63 -48.76 -15.02
N PRO A 56 11.71 -49.44 -14.59
CA PRO A 56 13.02 -48.82 -14.46
C PRO A 56 13.72 -48.61 -15.81
N TYR A 57 14.42 -47.48 -15.91
CA TYR A 57 15.28 -47.10 -17.06
C TYR A 57 16.61 -47.83 -16.97
N ILE A 58 17.01 -48.48 -18.09
CA ILE A 58 18.33 -49.13 -18.30
C ILE A 58 19.12 -48.27 -19.27
N ASP A 59 20.36 -47.95 -18.90
CA ASP A 59 21.37 -47.27 -19.74
C ASP A 59 21.74 -48.09 -21.00
N GLY A 60 21.98 -47.38 -22.11
CA GLY A 60 22.52 -47.97 -23.35
C GLY A 60 22.96 -46.91 -24.34
N GLU A 61 24.24 -46.99 -24.69
CA GLU A 61 25.10 -46.11 -25.49
C GLU A 61 24.73 -45.91 -26.95
N SER A 62 25.31 -44.82 -27.52
CA SER A 62 25.86 -44.62 -28.92
C SER A 62 24.95 -44.10 -30.02
N THR A 63 25.20 -42.85 -30.38
CA THR A 63 25.30 -42.10 -31.67
C THR A 63 25.16 -42.87 -33.02
N PRO A 64 24.96 -42.23 -34.25
CA PRO A 64 24.94 -40.76 -34.59
C PRO A 64 23.88 -40.30 -35.62
N GLU A 65 23.85 -38.96 -35.78
CA GLU A 65 23.48 -38.14 -36.97
C GLU A 65 22.23 -38.40 -37.81
N ALA A 66 21.35 -37.39 -37.85
CA ALA A 66 20.72 -36.90 -39.09
C ALA A 66 20.12 -35.49 -38.87
N GLU A 67 20.41 -34.60 -39.81
CA GLU A 67 19.99 -33.23 -39.96
C GLU A 67 18.47 -33.06 -40.03
N ALA A 68 17.93 -32.01 -39.30
CA ALA A 68 16.63 -31.42 -39.67
C ALA A 68 16.60 -29.95 -39.26
N THR A 69 16.29 -29.12 -40.22
CA THR A 69 16.17 -27.67 -40.28
C THR A 69 15.21 -27.06 -39.25
N PRO A 70 15.46 -25.84 -38.74
CA PRO A 70 14.68 -25.26 -37.62
C PRO A 70 13.44 -24.52 -38.11
N GLY A 71 12.31 -24.86 -37.50
CA GLY A 71 11.07 -24.07 -37.56
C GLY A 71 11.13 -22.79 -36.69
N ALA A 72 10.75 -21.69 -37.31
CA ALA A 72 10.80 -20.35 -36.71
C ALA A 72 9.90 -20.18 -35.49
N SER A 73 10.50 -20.04 -34.31
CA SER A 73 9.85 -19.54 -33.09
C SER A 73 9.89 -18.01 -33.09
N ALA A 74 8.72 -17.38 -33.13
CA ALA A 74 8.57 -15.93 -33.08
C ALA A 74 9.06 -15.38 -31.71
N ARG A 75 10.28 -14.87 -31.69
CA ARG A 75 10.80 -14.08 -30.55
C ARG A 75 10.09 -12.72 -30.55
N ARG A 76 9.30 -12.44 -29.50
CA ARG A 76 8.79 -11.12 -29.18
C ARG A 76 9.99 -10.18 -28.99
N ARG A 77 10.16 -9.22 -29.87
CA ARG A 77 11.19 -8.18 -29.77
C ARG A 77 10.82 -7.24 -28.61
N LEU A 78 11.72 -7.11 -27.66
CA LEU A 78 11.69 -6.04 -26.67
C LEU A 78 12.03 -4.71 -27.38
N PRO A 79 11.43 -3.57 -26.95
CA PRO A 79 11.76 -2.27 -27.53
C PRO A 79 13.21 -1.88 -27.22
N PRO A 80 13.84 -1.02 -28.05
CA PRO A 80 15.24 -0.66 -27.90
C PRO A 80 15.50 0.12 -26.61
N VAL A 81 16.53 -0.30 -25.89
CA VAL A 81 17.07 0.42 -24.72
C VAL A 81 17.92 1.58 -25.25
N ILE A 82 17.54 2.81 -24.95
CA ILE A 82 18.33 4.01 -25.24
C ILE A 82 19.21 4.28 -24.01
N ASN A 83 20.51 3.98 -24.11
CA ASN A 83 21.49 4.39 -23.12
C ASN A 83 21.78 5.89 -23.29
N VAL A 84 21.36 6.73 -22.34
CA VAL A 84 21.77 8.12 -22.24
C VAL A 84 22.80 8.21 -21.12
N ALA A 85 24.01 8.61 -21.48
CA ALA A 85 25.09 8.88 -20.53
C ALA A 85 24.70 10.07 -19.61
N PRO A 86 25.19 10.11 -18.35
CA PRO A 86 24.90 11.24 -17.46
C PRO A 86 25.56 12.51 -17.97
N ASP A 87 24.77 13.55 -18.21
CA ASP A 87 25.26 14.89 -18.57
C ASP A 87 26.05 15.51 -17.40
N ALA A 88 27.25 15.96 -17.75
CA ALA A 88 28.10 16.74 -16.89
C ALA A 88 27.44 18.09 -16.58
N ALA A 89 27.62 18.54 -15.35
CA ALA A 89 27.11 19.76 -14.76
C ALA A 89 27.05 20.94 -15.75
N SER A 90 25.85 21.43 -16.03
CA SER A 90 25.63 22.65 -16.81
C SER A 90 25.54 23.86 -15.87
N ALA A 91 26.40 24.82 -16.10
CA ALA A 91 26.46 26.09 -15.39
C ALA A 91 25.19 26.90 -15.58
N THR A 92 24.75 27.56 -14.53
CA THR A 92 23.60 28.48 -14.46
C THR A 92 23.83 29.73 -15.37
N PRO A 93 22.89 30.07 -16.28
CA PRO A 93 22.96 31.36 -16.98
C PRO A 93 22.38 32.47 -16.09
N PRO A 94 22.82 33.74 -16.28
CA PRO A 94 22.39 34.88 -15.48
C PRO A 94 20.95 35.29 -15.80
N ARG A 95 20.22 35.74 -14.77
CA ARG A 95 18.83 36.21 -14.84
C ARG A 95 18.73 37.50 -15.68
N PRO A 96 17.72 37.64 -16.55
CA PRO A 96 17.40 38.95 -17.11
C PRO A 96 16.57 39.78 -16.12
N ASN A 97 16.80 41.10 -16.18
CA ASN A 97 16.19 42.13 -15.34
C ASN A 97 14.66 42.15 -15.44
N SER A 98 13.99 42.23 -14.27
CA SER A 98 12.56 42.44 -14.14
C SER A 98 12.19 43.91 -14.37
N PRO A 99 11.07 44.24 -15.05
CA PRO A 99 10.56 45.60 -15.14
C PRO A 99 9.81 45.99 -13.83
N PRO A 100 9.69 47.29 -13.55
CA PRO A 100 9.10 47.81 -12.31
C PRO A 100 7.57 47.67 -12.27
N LEU A 101 7.05 47.47 -11.05
CA LEU A 101 5.63 47.41 -10.73
C LEU A 101 4.94 48.77 -10.89
N PRO A 102 3.68 48.83 -11.32
CA PRO A 102 2.90 50.05 -11.28
C PRO A 102 2.30 50.29 -9.87
N GLU A 103 2.22 51.59 -9.56
CA GLU A 103 1.82 52.22 -8.32
C GLU A 103 0.33 52.00 -7.98
N ALA A 104 0.02 51.83 -6.70
CA ALA A 104 -1.32 51.57 -6.19
C ALA A 104 -2.21 52.79 -6.16
N ALA A 105 -3.45 52.72 -6.64
CA ALA A 105 -4.50 53.72 -6.45
C ALA A 105 -5.38 53.36 -5.21
N PRO A 106 -6.00 54.36 -4.55
CA PRO A 106 -6.51 54.22 -3.21
C PRO A 106 -7.92 53.64 -3.09
N ALA A 107 -8.17 53.05 -1.90
CA ALA A 107 -9.37 52.36 -1.49
C ALA A 107 -10.64 53.21 -1.42
N ALA A 108 -11.75 52.71 -1.93
CA ALA A 108 -13.10 53.19 -1.64
C ALA A 108 -13.75 52.29 -0.57
N ARG A 109 -14.17 52.94 0.50
CA ARG A 109 -14.94 52.32 1.61
C ARG A 109 -16.41 52.18 1.22
N SER A 110 -17.01 51.03 1.45
CA SER A 110 -18.45 50.93 1.68
C SER A 110 -18.74 49.82 2.68
N ARG A 111 -19.50 50.18 3.68
CA ARG A 111 -19.98 49.40 4.80
C ARG A 111 -21.43 48.88 4.52
N PRO A 112 -22.07 48.17 5.43
CA PRO A 112 -22.63 46.82 5.24
C PRO A 112 -24.15 46.81 5.29
N ASN A 113 -24.75 45.69 4.87
CA ASN A 113 -26.13 45.39 5.26
C ASN A 113 -26.20 43.93 5.73
N SER A 114 -26.49 43.78 7.01
CA SER A 114 -26.96 42.54 7.64
C SER A 114 -28.49 42.49 7.60
N PRO A 115 -29.13 41.38 7.30
CA PRO A 115 -30.53 41.16 7.66
C PRO A 115 -30.68 40.41 9.00
N PRO A 116 -31.86 40.49 9.63
CA PRO A 116 -32.07 40.31 11.05
C PRO A 116 -32.34 38.87 11.50
N PHE A 117 -32.02 38.63 12.77
CA PHE A 117 -32.43 37.54 13.61
C PHE A 117 -33.94 37.20 13.45
N MET A 118 -34.26 35.92 13.33
CA MET A 118 -35.59 35.42 13.68
C MET A 118 -35.50 34.46 14.87
N GLU A 119 -36.39 34.75 15.78
CA GLU A 119 -36.62 34.26 17.11
C GLU A 119 -37.17 32.85 17.17
N ALA A 120 -36.80 32.10 18.17
CA ALA A 120 -37.24 30.72 18.44
C ALA A 120 -38.70 30.70 18.94
N ALA A 121 -39.48 29.72 18.53
CA ALA A 121 -40.75 29.36 19.13
C ALA A 121 -40.75 27.92 19.65
N PRO A 122 -41.57 27.59 20.68
CA PRO A 122 -41.27 26.62 21.71
C PRO A 122 -41.73 25.17 21.45
N ALA A 123 -41.23 24.27 22.30
CA ALA A 123 -41.48 22.85 22.38
C ALA A 123 -42.96 22.49 22.55
N ALA A 124 -43.42 21.47 21.83
CA ALA A 124 -44.64 20.73 22.12
C ALA A 124 -44.29 19.30 22.51
N THR A 125 -44.62 18.97 23.74
CA THR A 125 -44.61 17.62 24.33
C THR A 125 -45.77 16.79 23.80
N ALA A 126 -45.50 15.59 23.31
CA ALA A 126 -46.48 14.50 23.30
C ALA A 126 -45.77 13.15 23.31
N GLY A 127 -45.96 12.41 24.38
CA GLY A 127 -45.47 11.07 24.60
C GLY A 127 -46.29 10.03 23.86
N ALA A 128 -45.60 8.95 23.42
CA ALA A 128 -46.20 7.68 23.08
C ALA A 128 -45.21 6.55 23.47
N PRO A 129 -45.67 5.33 23.82
CA PRO A 129 -44.93 4.40 24.67
C PRO A 129 -43.93 3.54 23.91
N ALA A 130 -42.83 3.23 24.59
CA ALA A 130 -41.78 2.32 24.16
C ALA A 130 -42.34 0.89 23.95
N ALA A 131 -42.29 0.39 22.74
CA ALA A 131 -42.40 -1.02 22.44
C ALA A 131 -41.02 -1.68 22.69
N ARG A 132 -40.97 -2.59 23.66
CA ARG A 132 -39.84 -3.48 23.93
C ARG A 132 -39.67 -4.42 22.72
N LEU A 133 -38.60 -4.28 21.96
CA LEU A 133 -38.13 -5.27 21.00
C LEU A 133 -37.12 -6.16 21.72
N GLY A 134 -37.38 -7.46 21.64
CA GLY A 134 -36.67 -8.52 22.35
C GLY A 134 -35.19 -8.61 22.00
N GLU A 135 -34.46 -9.02 23.00
CA GLU A 135 -33.04 -9.40 22.95
C GLU A 135 -32.84 -10.53 21.92
N PHE A 136 -32.00 -10.28 20.92
CA PHE A 136 -31.47 -11.34 20.05
C PHE A 136 -30.05 -11.68 20.51
N PRO A 137 -29.77 -12.94 20.92
CA PRO A 137 -28.45 -13.36 21.38
C PRO A 137 -27.61 -13.85 20.19
N TRP A 138 -26.88 -12.95 19.51
CA TRP A 138 -25.92 -13.37 18.48
C TRP A 138 -24.63 -12.54 18.42
N ILE A 139 -24.26 -11.91 19.51
CA ILE A 139 -22.98 -11.21 19.62
C ILE A 139 -22.09 -12.01 20.55
N ASP A 140 -21.43 -13.09 20.05
CA ASP A 140 -20.21 -13.65 20.65
C ASP A 140 -19.48 -14.69 19.79
N ALA A 141 -19.92 -14.96 18.57
CA ALA A 141 -19.29 -16.00 17.74
C ALA A 141 -18.15 -15.52 16.84
N GLN A 142 -17.89 -14.19 16.74
CA GLN A 142 -16.84 -13.67 15.85
C GLN A 142 -15.52 -13.33 16.54
N SER A 143 -15.50 -13.16 17.86
CA SER A 143 -14.29 -12.86 18.60
C SER A 143 -13.40 -14.08 18.88
N SER A 144 -13.99 -15.27 18.99
CA SER A 144 -13.25 -16.50 19.26
C SER A 144 -12.57 -17.10 18.02
N ALA A 145 -13.19 -17.02 16.86
CA ALA A 145 -12.62 -17.53 15.60
C ALA A 145 -11.42 -16.71 15.11
N SER A 146 -11.43 -15.41 15.32
CA SER A 146 -10.29 -14.54 14.97
C SER A 146 -9.08 -14.71 15.90
N ALA A 147 -9.32 -14.95 17.19
CA ALA A 147 -8.26 -15.22 18.17
C ALA A 147 -7.60 -16.59 17.97
N GLU A 148 -8.36 -17.59 17.53
CA GLU A 148 -7.86 -18.92 17.28
C GLU A 148 -7.13 -19.02 15.93
N ALA A 149 -7.60 -18.33 14.90
CA ALA A 149 -6.89 -18.16 13.64
C ALA A 149 -5.56 -17.41 13.83
N ALA A 150 -5.51 -16.41 14.70
CA ALA A 150 -4.28 -15.69 15.05
C ALA A 150 -3.27 -16.56 15.83
N ARG A 151 -3.73 -17.60 16.56
CA ARG A 151 -2.85 -18.58 17.24
C ARG A 151 -2.26 -19.62 16.31
N LEU A 152 -2.94 -19.99 15.24
CA LEU A 152 -2.49 -20.98 14.25
C LEU A 152 -1.55 -20.41 13.19
N LEU A 153 -1.60 -19.11 12.97
CA LEU A 153 -0.73 -18.38 12.05
C LEU A 153 0.34 -17.63 12.85
N ARG A 154 1.36 -18.36 13.36
CA ARG A 154 2.61 -17.71 13.73
C ARG A 154 3.18 -17.09 12.46
N TRP A 155 3.00 -15.77 12.34
CA TRP A 155 3.72 -14.93 11.41
C TRP A 155 5.21 -15.28 11.54
N PRO A 156 5.92 -15.61 10.44
CA PRO A 156 7.35 -15.84 10.54
C PRO A 156 7.97 -14.65 11.28
N PRO A 157 8.84 -14.87 12.28
CA PRO A 157 9.44 -13.75 12.99
C PRO A 157 10.17 -12.91 11.95
N PHE A 158 9.70 -11.68 11.73
CA PHE A 158 10.50 -10.68 11.05
C PHE A 158 11.83 -10.65 11.80
N ALA A 159 12.93 -10.83 11.08
CA ALA A 159 14.24 -10.85 11.69
C ALA A 159 14.35 -9.64 12.63
N ARG A 160 14.45 -9.87 13.93
CA ARG A 160 14.56 -8.81 14.93
C ARG A 160 15.85 -8.04 14.64
N THR A 161 15.74 -6.97 13.89
CA THR A 161 16.75 -5.94 13.89
C THR A 161 16.72 -5.28 15.27
N LYS A 162 17.91 -5.06 15.81
CA LYS A 162 18.27 -4.57 17.14
C LYS A 162 17.24 -3.61 17.75
N SER A 163 17.18 -3.62 19.10
CA SER A 163 16.40 -2.73 19.99
C SER A 163 15.94 -1.41 19.34
N ALA A 164 14.67 -1.04 19.61
CA ALA A 164 14.10 0.22 19.14
C ALA A 164 15.12 1.36 19.30
N PRO A 165 15.40 2.10 18.24
CA PRO A 165 16.26 3.26 18.34
C PRO A 165 15.65 4.25 19.35
N PRO A 166 16.48 5.05 20.03
CA PRO A 166 15.96 6.15 20.84
C PRO A 166 15.06 7.02 19.98
N ALA A 167 14.01 7.57 20.60
CA ALA A 167 13.10 8.48 19.92
C ALA A 167 13.93 9.51 19.14
N ALA A 168 13.67 9.63 17.84
CA ALA A 168 14.41 10.55 17.00
C ALA A 168 14.31 11.95 17.62
N GLU A 169 15.46 12.64 17.75
CA GLU A 169 15.48 14.05 18.13
C GLU A 169 14.48 14.81 17.25
N PRO A 170 13.62 15.67 17.82
CA PRO A 170 12.67 16.42 17.03
C PRO A 170 13.44 17.26 15.99
N VAL A 171 13.07 17.13 14.73
CA VAL A 171 13.57 18.02 13.66
C VAL A 171 13.42 19.44 14.18
N THR A 172 14.54 20.16 14.31
CA THR A 172 14.58 21.51 14.85
C THR A 172 13.85 22.44 13.87
N GLY A 173 12.55 22.63 14.06
CA GLY A 173 11.78 23.48 13.16
C GLY A 173 10.28 23.39 13.39
N GLY A 174 9.65 22.30 12.98
CA GLY A 174 8.21 22.11 13.01
C GLY A 174 7.64 21.53 14.30
N GLN A 175 6.33 21.35 14.33
CA GLN A 175 5.61 20.70 15.44
C GLN A 175 5.24 19.28 15.03
N PHE A 176 5.48 18.29 15.90
CA PHE A 176 5.06 16.89 15.70
C PHE A 176 4.02 16.51 16.75
N LEU A 177 2.74 16.67 16.42
CA LEU A 177 1.61 16.66 17.33
C LEU A 177 0.93 15.29 17.37
N ALA A 178 0.66 14.76 18.58
CA ALA A 178 -0.20 13.59 18.75
C ALA A 178 -1.67 14.01 18.74
N ARG A 179 -2.48 13.32 17.96
CA ARG A 179 -3.90 13.60 17.73
C ARG A 179 -4.73 12.33 17.71
N THR A 180 -6.03 12.47 17.77
CA THR A 180 -7.00 11.38 17.65
C THR A 180 -8.14 11.81 16.74
N TYR A 181 -8.50 10.95 15.81
CA TYR A 181 -9.72 11.04 15.03
C TYR A 181 -10.77 10.06 15.60
N ALA A 182 -12.03 10.48 15.61
CA ALA A 182 -13.18 9.62 15.89
C ALA A 182 -14.30 9.92 14.89
N GLY A 183 -14.83 8.88 14.27
CA GLY A 183 -15.90 8.96 13.28
C GLY A 183 -16.76 7.70 13.28
N ALA A 184 -17.68 7.58 12.32
CA ALA A 184 -18.60 6.46 12.24
C ALA A 184 -17.89 5.09 12.08
N ALA A 185 -16.73 5.05 11.44
CA ALA A 185 -15.93 3.83 11.26
C ALA A 185 -15.08 3.46 12.50
N GLY A 186 -15.08 4.27 13.56
CA GLY A 186 -14.34 4.03 14.78
C GLY A 186 -13.40 5.18 15.16
N ARG A 187 -12.31 4.83 15.84
CA ARG A 187 -11.32 5.76 16.34
C ARG A 187 -9.93 5.33 15.88
N LEU A 188 -9.07 6.32 15.55
CA LEU A 188 -7.66 6.08 15.23
C LEU A 188 -6.80 7.24 15.72
N THR A 189 -5.67 6.92 16.35
CA THR A 189 -4.66 7.92 16.72
C THR A 189 -3.75 8.22 15.52
N TYR A 190 -3.18 9.42 15.49
CA TYR A 190 -2.22 9.79 14.46
C TYR A 190 -1.24 10.85 14.98
N LYS A 191 -0.11 10.97 14.29
CA LYS A 191 0.81 12.10 14.45
C LYS A 191 0.70 13.04 13.26
N LEU A 192 0.78 14.34 13.53
CA LEU A 192 0.77 15.39 12.50
C LEU A 192 2.03 16.22 12.62
N TYR A 193 2.83 16.26 11.55
CA TYR A 193 3.93 17.19 11.42
C TYR A 193 3.46 18.47 10.72
N VAL A 194 3.69 19.60 11.38
CA VAL A 194 3.37 20.95 10.87
C VAL A 194 4.67 21.71 10.69
N SER A 195 5.08 21.91 9.45
CA SER A 195 6.28 22.68 9.12
C SER A 195 6.14 24.14 9.55
N ARG A 196 7.22 24.75 10.02
CA ARG A 196 7.32 26.21 10.26
C ARG A 196 7.48 26.99 8.94
N ASN A 197 8.04 26.36 7.91
CA ASN A 197 8.32 26.99 6.63
C ASN A 197 7.09 27.09 5.72
N ARG A 198 5.90 26.88 6.27
CA ARG A 198 4.66 27.03 5.52
C ARG A 198 4.45 28.49 5.12
N SER A 199 4.17 28.69 3.85
CA SER A 199 3.72 30.01 3.34
C SER A 199 2.27 30.29 3.78
N ALA A 200 1.79 31.50 3.50
CA ALA A 200 0.37 31.83 3.70
C ALA A 200 -0.56 31.09 2.71
N ALA A 201 -0.02 30.55 1.63
CA ALA A 201 -0.79 29.75 0.67
C ALA A 201 -1.12 28.36 1.23
N PRO A 202 -2.23 27.72 0.77
CA PRO A 202 -2.57 26.37 1.15
C PRO A 202 -1.43 25.38 0.85
N ALA A 203 -1.05 24.58 1.87
CA ALA A 203 0.08 23.66 1.80
C ALA A 203 -0.32 22.28 1.28
N PRO A 204 0.58 21.54 0.62
CA PRO A 204 0.37 20.12 0.33
C PRO A 204 0.35 19.27 1.62
N LEU A 205 -0.33 18.12 1.53
CA LEU A 205 -0.45 17.15 2.63
C LEU A 205 -0.03 15.76 2.15
N ILE A 206 0.83 15.09 2.91
CA ILE A 206 1.16 13.67 2.70
C ILE A 206 0.63 12.84 3.86
N VAL A 207 -0.08 11.75 3.56
CA VAL A 207 -0.45 10.69 4.50
C VAL A 207 0.57 9.56 4.41
N MET A 208 1.34 9.35 5.50
CA MET A 208 2.42 8.37 5.58
C MET A 208 1.98 7.15 6.39
N LEU A 209 1.89 5.98 5.75
CA LEU A 209 1.38 4.74 6.34
C LEU A 209 2.55 3.78 6.63
N HIS A 210 2.80 3.53 7.91
CA HIS A 210 3.92 2.71 8.37
C HIS A 210 3.75 1.21 8.03
N GLY A 211 4.86 0.46 8.02
CA GLY A 211 4.85 -0.99 7.89
C GLY A 211 4.47 -1.71 9.18
N CYS A 212 4.30 -3.04 9.10
CA CYS A 212 4.05 -3.88 10.26
C CYS A 212 5.10 -3.65 11.36
N THR A 213 4.68 -3.72 12.61
CA THR A 213 5.49 -3.52 13.84
C THR A 213 6.00 -2.11 14.10
N GLN A 214 5.95 -1.22 13.13
CA GLN A 214 6.40 0.18 13.27
C GLN A 214 5.40 1.04 14.07
N SER A 215 5.79 2.29 14.25
CA SER A 215 4.95 3.38 14.78
C SER A 215 5.10 4.63 13.92
N PRO A 216 4.23 5.63 14.06
CA PRO A 216 4.40 6.94 13.42
C PRO A 216 5.78 7.57 13.66
N ASP A 217 6.30 7.51 14.89
CA ASP A 217 7.59 8.08 15.25
C ASP A 217 8.75 7.35 14.55
N ASP A 218 8.73 6.01 14.59
CA ASP A 218 9.73 5.17 13.94
C ASP A 218 9.74 5.39 12.42
N PHE A 219 8.55 5.46 11.81
CA PHE A 219 8.41 5.65 10.38
C PHE A 219 8.81 7.07 9.93
N ALA A 220 8.46 8.10 10.72
CA ALA A 220 8.89 9.47 10.47
C ALA A 220 10.43 9.61 10.53
N ALA A 221 11.06 9.01 11.56
CA ALA A 221 12.51 8.99 11.71
C ALA A 221 13.20 8.24 10.56
N GLY A 222 12.67 7.08 10.19
CA GLY A 222 13.23 6.24 9.13
C GLY A 222 13.11 6.85 7.74
N THR A 223 11.99 7.43 7.42
CA THR A 223 11.74 8.05 6.10
C THR A 223 12.32 9.46 5.98
N ARG A 224 12.61 10.15 7.07
CA ARG A 224 12.99 11.58 7.11
C ARG A 224 11.99 12.50 6.40
N MET A 225 10.73 12.07 6.28
CA MET A 225 9.73 12.86 5.58
C MET A 225 9.44 14.19 6.27
N ASN A 226 9.59 14.27 7.60
CA ASN A 226 9.47 15.53 8.34
C ASN A 226 10.55 16.55 7.98
N GLU A 227 11.78 16.10 7.69
CA GLU A 227 12.88 16.97 7.24
C GLU A 227 12.55 17.60 5.88
N LEU A 228 12.08 16.77 4.93
CA LEU A 228 11.65 17.23 3.62
C LEU A 228 10.40 18.13 3.71
N ALA A 229 9.46 17.80 4.59
CA ALA A 229 8.30 18.63 4.83
C ALA A 229 8.68 20.00 5.39
N GLU A 230 9.69 20.08 6.26
CA GLU A 230 10.22 21.34 6.76
C GLU A 230 10.91 22.14 5.63
N GLU A 231 11.73 21.47 4.81
CA GLU A 231 12.42 22.07 3.65
C GLU A 231 11.42 22.73 2.67
N HIS A 232 10.27 22.09 2.43
CA HIS A 232 9.32 22.47 1.38
C HIS A 232 8.00 23.11 1.89
N GLY A 233 7.81 23.23 3.20
CA GLY A 233 6.61 23.81 3.79
C GLY A 233 5.36 22.91 3.72
N TRP A 234 5.52 21.59 3.75
CA TRP A 234 4.43 20.61 3.66
C TRP A 234 3.90 20.20 5.04
N LEU A 235 2.72 19.58 5.04
CA LEU A 235 2.14 18.86 6.17
C LEU A 235 2.32 17.37 5.98
N VAL A 236 2.60 16.64 7.08
CA VAL A 236 2.66 15.18 7.02
C VAL A 236 1.84 14.57 8.14
N VAL A 237 0.93 13.67 7.80
CA VAL A 237 0.13 12.93 8.77
C VAL A 237 0.52 11.47 8.78
N TYR A 238 0.65 10.90 9.97
CA TYR A 238 1.04 9.51 10.22
C TYR A 238 -0.05 8.83 11.05
N PRO A 239 -1.05 8.19 10.43
CA PRO A 239 -1.99 7.33 11.14
C PRO A 239 -1.24 6.20 11.87
N ALA A 240 -1.72 5.82 13.05
CA ALA A 240 -1.08 4.81 13.91
C ALA A 240 -1.94 3.55 13.99
N GLN A 241 -1.50 2.46 13.36
CA GLN A 241 -2.19 1.18 13.52
C GLN A 241 -2.05 0.63 14.93
N GLU A 242 -3.16 0.20 15.51
CA GLU A 242 -3.23 -0.27 16.89
C GLU A 242 -3.06 -1.79 16.99
N LYS A 243 -2.48 -2.27 18.11
CA LYS A 243 -2.35 -3.71 18.39
C LYS A 243 -3.69 -4.42 18.55
N THR A 244 -4.73 -3.70 18.93
CA THR A 244 -6.10 -4.21 19.07
C THR A 244 -6.74 -4.54 17.75
N ALA A 245 -6.43 -3.79 16.68
CA ALA A 245 -6.89 -4.05 15.33
C ALA A 245 -6.02 -5.12 14.63
N ASN A 246 -4.71 -5.13 14.90
CA ASN A 246 -3.78 -6.13 14.37
C ASN A 246 -2.59 -6.28 15.32
N ALA A 247 -2.35 -7.49 15.82
CA ALA A 247 -1.30 -7.78 16.83
C ALA A 247 0.12 -7.36 16.38
N GLN A 248 0.38 -7.34 15.08
CA GLN A 248 1.64 -6.90 14.47
C GLN A 248 1.59 -5.45 14.00
N LYS A 249 0.52 -4.70 14.29
CA LYS A 249 0.28 -3.37 13.78
C LYS A 249 0.36 -3.28 12.25
N CYS A 250 0.03 -4.34 11.54
CA CYS A 250 -0.13 -4.30 10.08
C CYS A 250 -1.47 -3.64 9.74
N TRP A 251 -1.51 -2.83 8.72
CA TRP A 251 -2.77 -2.48 8.06
C TRP A 251 -3.40 -3.75 7.51
N ASN A 252 -4.72 -3.91 7.67
CA ASN A 252 -5.44 -5.14 7.30
C ASN A 252 -5.81 -5.16 5.80
N TRP A 253 -4.88 -4.78 4.95
CA TRP A 253 -5.01 -4.63 3.49
C TRP A 253 -5.58 -5.86 2.77
N PHE A 254 -5.53 -7.04 3.40
CA PHE A 254 -6.07 -8.30 2.89
C PHE A 254 -7.51 -8.57 3.30
N SER A 255 -8.09 -7.75 4.18
CA SER A 255 -9.47 -7.88 4.64
C SER A 255 -10.40 -7.16 3.65
N PRO A 256 -11.48 -7.80 3.15
CA PRO A 256 -12.44 -7.13 2.27
C PRO A 256 -13.06 -5.86 2.86
N ALA A 257 -13.21 -5.81 4.19
CA ALA A 257 -13.73 -4.63 4.90
C ALA A 257 -12.76 -3.44 4.87
N ASP A 258 -11.47 -3.70 4.63
CA ASP A 258 -10.40 -2.71 4.64
C ASP A 258 -9.86 -2.39 3.22
N GLN A 259 -10.66 -2.67 2.19
CA GLN A 259 -10.30 -2.40 0.79
C GLN A 259 -11.29 -1.46 0.07
N GLY A 260 -12.29 -0.96 0.77
CA GLY A 260 -13.36 -0.14 0.21
C GLY A 260 -13.56 1.19 0.92
N ARG A 261 -14.56 1.93 0.45
CA ARG A 261 -14.98 3.21 1.03
C ARG A 261 -15.89 2.98 2.24
N GLU A 262 -15.93 4.00 3.11
CA GLU A 262 -16.90 4.17 4.21
C GLU A 262 -16.86 3.06 5.29
N MET A 263 -15.88 2.16 5.23
CA MET A 263 -15.69 1.08 6.19
C MET A 263 -14.21 0.92 6.55
N GLY A 264 -13.95 0.35 7.73
CA GLY A 264 -12.65 -0.10 8.17
C GLY A 264 -11.56 0.98 8.20
N GLU A 265 -10.34 0.57 7.99
CA GLU A 265 -9.16 1.43 8.03
C GLU A 265 -9.17 2.54 6.96
N PRO A 266 -9.61 2.28 5.70
CA PRO A 266 -9.67 3.34 4.70
C PRO A 266 -10.59 4.50 5.09
N ALA A 267 -11.73 4.23 5.71
CA ALA A 267 -12.64 5.27 6.19
C ALA A 267 -12.02 6.11 7.33
N LEU A 268 -11.26 5.47 8.24
CA LEU A 268 -10.55 6.16 9.30
C LEU A 268 -9.42 7.06 8.76
N ILE A 269 -8.62 6.54 7.81
CA ILE A 269 -7.54 7.30 7.17
C ILE A 269 -8.10 8.49 6.38
N ALA A 270 -9.18 8.28 5.61
CA ALA A 270 -9.86 9.36 4.89
C ALA A 270 -10.45 10.40 5.85
N GLY A 271 -11.01 9.95 6.98
CA GLY A 271 -11.52 10.82 8.02
C GLY A 271 -10.45 11.71 8.66
N ILE A 272 -9.30 11.12 9.01
CA ILE A 272 -8.12 11.86 9.50
C ILE A 272 -7.67 12.89 8.45
N THR A 273 -7.57 12.48 7.19
CA THR A 273 -7.16 13.36 6.10
C THR A 273 -8.09 14.56 5.97
N ARG A 274 -9.41 14.34 5.95
CA ARG A 274 -10.41 15.42 5.88
C ARG A 274 -10.37 16.32 7.11
N GLN A 275 -10.16 15.75 8.31
CA GLN A 275 -10.01 16.55 9.54
C GLN A 275 -8.80 17.49 9.45
N VAL A 276 -7.64 16.98 9.03
CA VAL A 276 -6.44 17.81 8.86
C VAL A 276 -6.65 18.87 7.78
N MET A 277 -7.31 18.52 6.67
CA MET A 277 -7.65 19.48 5.62
C MET A 277 -8.56 20.61 6.11
N ALA A 278 -9.48 20.32 7.03
CA ALA A 278 -10.40 21.33 7.61
C ALA A 278 -9.73 22.19 8.67
N GLU A 279 -8.80 21.64 9.46
CA GLU A 279 -8.14 22.33 10.57
C GLU A 279 -6.93 23.17 10.12
N TYR A 280 -6.29 22.78 9.02
CA TYR A 280 -5.09 23.42 8.48
C TYR A 280 -5.33 23.88 7.04
N SER A 281 -4.72 24.99 6.62
CA SER A 281 -4.81 25.47 5.23
C SER A 281 -4.09 24.50 4.30
N VAL A 282 -4.80 23.44 3.89
CA VAL A 282 -4.32 22.41 2.94
C VAL A 282 -4.87 22.71 1.54
N ASP A 283 -4.03 22.57 0.52
CA ASP A 283 -4.48 22.59 -0.88
C ASP A 283 -5.21 21.25 -1.18
N PRO A 284 -6.53 21.27 -1.41
CA PRO A 284 -7.30 20.04 -1.61
C PRO A 284 -6.92 19.29 -2.90
N ARG A 285 -6.19 19.92 -3.81
CA ARG A 285 -5.70 19.28 -5.03
C ARG A 285 -4.33 18.63 -4.84
N ARG A 286 -3.62 18.90 -3.73
CA ARG A 286 -2.28 18.39 -3.44
C ARG A 286 -2.25 17.58 -2.15
N VAL A 287 -3.04 16.50 -2.14
CA VAL A 287 -3.09 15.53 -1.04
C VAL A 287 -2.62 14.17 -1.56
N TYR A 288 -1.72 13.53 -0.85
CA TYR A 288 -1.02 12.33 -1.30
C TYR A 288 -1.02 11.26 -0.20
N ALA A 289 -0.89 9.99 -0.61
CA ALA A 289 -0.68 8.89 0.33
C ALA A 289 0.57 8.11 -0.05
N ALA A 290 1.37 7.73 0.93
CA ALA A 290 2.52 6.85 0.72
C ALA A 290 2.71 5.89 1.90
N GLY A 291 3.37 4.75 1.68
CA GLY A 291 3.63 3.82 2.77
C GLY A 291 4.58 2.69 2.42
N LEU A 292 4.97 1.96 3.47
CA LEU A 292 5.88 0.81 3.39
C LEU A 292 5.11 -0.48 3.65
N SER A 293 5.36 -1.54 2.85
CA SER A 293 4.86 -2.89 3.11
C SER A 293 3.32 -2.92 3.20
N ALA A 294 2.75 -3.32 4.34
CA ALA A 294 1.31 -3.21 4.61
C ALA A 294 0.80 -1.77 4.46
N GLY A 295 1.61 -0.76 4.87
CA GLY A 295 1.29 0.65 4.66
C GLY A 295 1.34 1.06 3.18
N GLY A 296 2.22 0.46 2.38
CA GLY A 296 2.25 0.65 0.93
C GLY A 296 1.00 0.08 0.25
N ALA A 297 0.54 -1.10 0.68
CA ALA A 297 -0.72 -1.67 0.23
C ALA A 297 -1.93 -0.81 0.65
N ALA A 298 -1.93 -0.30 1.87
CA ALA A 298 -2.96 0.64 2.34
C ALA A 298 -2.95 1.95 1.54
N ALA A 299 -1.77 2.49 1.16
CA ALA A 299 -1.67 3.69 0.32
C ALA A 299 -2.28 3.45 -1.08
N ASP A 300 -2.02 2.30 -1.68
CA ASP A 300 -2.64 1.91 -2.96
C ASP A 300 -4.17 1.79 -2.85
N ILE A 301 -4.66 1.17 -1.76
CA ILE A 301 -6.10 1.12 -1.45
C ILE A 301 -6.69 2.53 -1.31
N MET A 302 -5.99 3.47 -0.63
CA MET A 302 -6.48 4.85 -0.49
C MET A 302 -6.63 5.54 -1.84
N GLY A 303 -5.68 5.39 -2.75
CA GLY A 303 -5.79 5.93 -4.12
C GLY A 303 -6.96 5.34 -4.91
N HIS A 304 -7.26 4.06 -4.70
CA HIS A 304 -8.39 3.39 -5.34
C HIS A 304 -9.74 3.76 -4.71
N ALA A 305 -9.80 3.82 -3.38
CA ALA A 305 -11.05 4.07 -2.65
C ALA A 305 -11.45 5.55 -2.64
N TYR A 306 -10.49 6.48 -2.60
CA TYR A 306 -10.71 7.92 -2.46
C TYR A 306 -9.95 8.78 -3.48
N PRO A 307 -10.14 8.54 -4.79
CA PRO A 307 -9.45 9.30 -5.85
C PRO A 307 -9.82 10.80 -5.86
N GLU A 308 -10.93 11.16 -5.21
CA GLU A 308 -11.32 12.55 -5.03
C GLU A 308 -10.57 13.25 -3.88
N ILE A 309 -9.83 12.50 -3.05
CA ILE A 309 -8.96 13.06 -2.01
C ILE A 309 -7.52 13.08 -2.49
N PHE A 310 -7.03 11.95 -3.02
CA PHE A 310 -5.63 11.74 -3.31
C PHE A 310 -5.29 12.05 -4.77
N ALA A 311 -4.29 12.92 -4.96
CA ALA A 311 -3.78 13.31 -6.28
C ALA A 311 -2.77 12.32 -6.85
N ALA A 312 -2.03 11.64 -5.97
CA ALA A 312 -1.07 10.59 -6.32
C ALA A 312 -0.78 9.68 -5.11
N VAL A 313 -0.22 8.50 -5.38
CA VAL A 313 0.18 7.54 -4.34
C VAL A 313 1.63 7.07 -4.50
N GLY A 314 2.29 6.76 -3.37
CA GLY A 314 3.62 6.18 -3.29
C GLY A 314 3.59 4.81 -2.59
N VAL A 315 4.04 3.78 -3.27
CA VAL A 315 4.04 2.41 -2.76
C VAL A 315 5.46 1.90 -2.62
N HIS A 316 5.93 1.70 -1.39
CA HIS A 316 7.25 1.11 -1.14
C HIS A 316 7.09 -0.34 -0.66
N SER A 317 7.62 -1.31 -1.41
CA SER A 317 7.57 -2.74 -1.06
C SER A 317 6.17 -3.22 -0.66
N GLY A 318 5.12 -2.65 -1.29
CA GLY A 318 3.71 -2.90 -1.01
C GLY A 318 3.08 -3.87 -2.01
N LEU A 319 1.76 -3.93 -1.97
CA LEU A 319 0.94 -4.81 -2.82
C LEU A 319 -0.21 -4.02 -3.44
N ALA A 320 -0.69 -4.49 -4.58
CA ALA A 320 -1.81 -3.90 -5.29
C ALA A 320 -3.15 -4.06 -4.55
N CYS A 321 -4.05 -3.11 -4.70
CA CYS A 321 -5.41 -3.16 -4.16
C CYS A 321 -6.13 -4.43 -4.64
N GLY A 322 -6.74 -5.19 -3.71
CA GLY A 322 -7.40 -6.46 -4.02
C GLY A 322 -6.45 -7.63 -4.28
N ALA A 323 -5.17 -7.52 -3.96
CA ALA A 323 -4.18 -8.61 -4.11
C ALA A 323 -4.49 -9.83 -3.23
N ALA A 324 -5.27 -9.67 -2.16
CA ALA A 324 -5.72 -10.74 -1.27
C ALA A 324 -7.12 -10.46 -0.72
N ARG A 325 -7.77 -11.51 -0.17
CA ARG A 325 -9.11 -11.41 0.44
C ARG A 325 -9.18 -12.07 1.81
N ASP A 326 -8.11 -12.71 2.22
CA ASP A 326 -7.95 -13.40 3.48
C ASP A 326 -6.45 -13.60 3.79
N VAL A 327 -6.15 -14.11 4.97
CA VAL A 327 -4.77 -14.34 5.42
C VAL A 327 -4.01 -15.35 4.55
N PRO A 328 -4.56 -16.50 4.13
CA PRO A 328 -3.86 -17.42 3.22
C PRO A 328 -3.50 -16.78 1.88
N SER A 329 -4.42 -16.05 1.25
CA SER A 329 -4.16 -15.36 -0.01
C SER A 329 -3.17 -14.19 0.16
N ALA A 330 -3.16 -13.53 1.33
CA ALA A 330 -2.17 -12.52 1.66
C ALA A 330 -0.75 -13.08 1.66
N PHE A 331 -0.52 -14.21 2.35
CA PHE A 331 0.78 -14.89 2.32
C PHE A 331 1.18 -15.36 0.92
N ALA A 332 0.21 -15.86 0.14
CA ALA A 332 0.48 -16.25 -1.24
C ALA A 332 0.89 -15.04 -2.10
N ALA A 333 0.17 -13.91 -1.99
CA ALA A 333 0.48 -12.67 -2.69
C ALA A 333 1.85 -12.12 -2.28
N MET A 334 2.15 -12.07 -0.98
CA MET A 334 3.46 -11.63 -0.50
C MET A 334 4.61 -12.45 -1.10
N ARG A 335 4.47 -13.78 -1.20
CA ARG A 335 5.56 -14.67 -1.66
C ARG A 335 5.80 -14.65 -3.17
N ARG A 336 4.78 -14.38 -4.00
CA ARG A 336 4.86 -14.58 -5.46
C ARG A 336 4.03 -13.62 -6.29
N GLY A 337 3.44 -12.60 -5.68
CA GLY A 337 2.44 -11.74 -6.29
C GLY A 337 1.04 -12.36 -6.24
N ALA A 338 0.02 -11.53 -6.38
CA ALA A 338 -1.37 -11.95 -6.48
C ALA A 338 -1.58 -12.83 -7.72
N ALA A 339 -2.40 -13.88 -7.59
CA ALA A 339 -2.75 -14.75 -8.73
C ALA A 339 -3.64 -14.00 -9.75
N THR A 340 -4.55 -13.18 -9.25
CA THR A 340 -5.45 -12.32 -10.03
C THR A 340 -5.61 -10.99 -9.32
N LEU A 341 -5.72 -9.92 -10.10
CA LEU A 341 -6.03 -8.57 -9.60
C LEU A 341 -7.38 -8.15 -10.15
N PRO A 342 -8.18 -7.40 -9.36
CA PRO A 342 -9.34 -6.73 -9.89
C PRO A 342 -8.90 -5.81 -11.03
N LYS A 343 -9.66 -5.82 -12.13
CA LYS A 343 -9.45 -4.83 -13.19
C LYS A 343 -9.97 -3.48 -12.69
N PRO A 344 -9.22 -2.38 -12.94
CA PRO A 344 -9.76 -1.05 -12.68
C PRO A 344 -11.07 -0.87 -13.48
N PRO A 345 -12.07 -0.16 -12.94
CA PRO A 345 -13.29 0.16 -13.67
C PRO A 345 -12.94 0.86 -14.99
N ASN A 346 -13.59 0.44 -16.09
CA ASN A 346 -13.41 1.06 -17.40
C ASN A 346 -13.68 2.57 -17.33
N GLY A 347 -12.82 3.37 -17.96
CA GLY A 347 -12.97 4.84 -18.02
C GLY A 347 -12.50 5.59 -16.77
N ARG A 348 -11.87 4.93 -15.81
CA ARG A 348 -11.30 5.62 -14.64
C ARG A 348 -10.02 6.38 -15.02
N GLN A 349 -9.87 7.58 -14.50
CA GLN A 349 -8.64 8.35 -14.60
C GLN A 349 -7.48 7.58 -13.96
N ILE A 350 -6.31 7.59 -14.61
CA ILE A 350 -5.08 7.00 -14.07
C ILE A 350 -4.76 7.67 -12.74
N MET A 351 -4.58 6.87 -11.68
CA MET A 351 -4.02 7.37 -10.42
C MET A 351 -2.50 7.47 -10.58
N PRO A 352 -1.93 8.67 -10.58
CA PRO A 352 -0.47 8.82 -10.61
C PRO A 352 0.17 8.05 -9.47
N THR A 353 1.13 7.17 -9.80
CA THR A 353 1.69 6.23 -8.82
C THR A 353 3.20 6.11 -8.97
N ILE A 354 3.92 6.25 -7.86
CA ILE A 354 5.35 5.96 -7.78
C ILE A 354 5.59 4.73 -6.90
N VAL A 355 6.33 3.75 -7.43
CA VAL A 355 6.62 2.48 -6.77
C VAL A 355 8.12 2.33 -6.53
N PHE A 356 8.49 1.98 -5.30
CA PHE A 356 9.82 1.50 -4.94
C PHE A 356 9.75 0.03 -4.55
N HIS A 357 10.63 -0.80 -5.10
CA HIS A 357 10.76 -2.20 -4.70
C HIS A 357 12.20 -2.67 -4.88
N ALA A 358 12.71 -3.49 -3.95
CA ALA A 358 14.04 -4.07 -4.07
C ALA A 358 13.96 -5.49 -4.65
N ASP A 359 14.92 -5.88 -5.51
CA ASP A 359 14.91 -7.18 -6.18
C ASP A 359 15.26 -8.37 -5.27
N LYS A 360 15.83 -8.10 -4.07
CA LYS A 360 16.11 -9.10 -3.03
C LYS A 360 15.15 -9.05 -1.86
N ASP A 361 13.99 -8.41 -2.03
CA ASP A 361 12.94 -8.43 -1.03
C ASP A 361 12.37 -9.84 -0.88
N THR A 362 12.63 -10.47 0.27
CA THR A 362 12.18 -11.83 0.62
C THR A 362 10.88 -11.82 1.43
N THR A 363 10.39 -10.66 1.85
CA THR A 363 9.15 -10.47 2.60
C THR A 363 7.97 -10.25 1.66
N VAL A 364 8.11 -9.29 0.75
CA VAL A 364 7.14 -8.99 -0.31
C VAL A 364 7.84 -9.10 -1.65
N HIS A 365 7.53 -10.15 -2.40
CA HIS A 365 8.16 -10.43 -3.68
C HIS A 365 8.04 -9.24 -4.65
N PRO A 366 9.11 -8.84 -5.38
CA PRO A 366 9.14 -7.66 -6.25
C PRO A 366 8.03 -7.61 -7.31
N ARG A 367 7.53 -8.76 -7.74
CA ARG A 367 6.37 -8.86 -8.63
C ARG A 367 5.14 -8.08 -8.13
N ASN A 368 5.01 -7.86 -6.81
CA ASN A 368 3.92 -7.06 -6.27
C ASN A 368 4.05 -5.58 -6.70
N GLY A 369 5.27 -5.04 -6.76
CA GLY A 369 5.52 -3.71 -7.32
C GLY A 369 5.11 -3.62 -8.80
N ASP A 370 5.45 -4.64 -9.62
CA ASP A 370 5.02 -4.72 -11.03
C ASP A 370 3.50 -4.76 -11.15
N GLN A 371 2.84 -5.42 -10.21
CA GLN A 371 1.37 -5.55 -10.17
C GLN A 371 0.69 -4.23 -9.81
N VAL A 372 1.25 -3.43 -8.89
CA VAL A 372 0.76 -2.07 -8.60
C VAL A 372 0.82 -1.22 -9.86
N ILE A 373 1.94 -1.18 -10.57
CA ILE A 373 2.09 -0.43 -11.82
C ILE A 373 1.09 -0.91 -12.88
N THR A 374 0.95 -2.23 -13.06
CA THR A 374 0.05 -2.79 -14.07
C THR A 374 -1.42 -2.50 -13.77
N GLN A 375 -1.80 -2.44 -12.49
CA GLN A 375 -3.17 -2.15 -12.06
C GLN A 375 -3.50 -0.65 -12.19
N SER A 376 -2.52 0.24 -12.00
CA SER A 376 -2.75 1.69 -11.98
C SER A 376 -3.10 2.26 -13.35
N ALA A 377 -2.65 1.64 -14.46
CA ALA A 377 -2.98 2.10 -15.81
C ALA A 377 -2.86 1.02 -16.88
N PRO A 378 -3.57 1.18 -18.02
CA PRO A 378 -3.32 0.42 -19.24
C PRO A 378 -1.96 0.86 -19.86
N ILE A 379 -0.86 0.24 -19.41
CA ILE A 379 0.53 0.62 -19.77
C ILE A 379 0.74 0.75 -21.28
N GLY A 380 0.01 -0.02 -22.09
CA GLY A 380 0.11 0.05 -23.56
C GLY A 380 -0.26 1.40 -24.17
N GLN A 381 -0.90 2.31 -23.41
CA GLN A 381 -1.24 3.66 -23.82
C GLN A 381 -0.22 4.70 -23.37
N LEU A 382 0.78 4.30 -22.57
CA LEU A 382 1.79 5.18 -22.02
C LEU A 382 3.13 4.95 -22.70
N ARG A 383 3.90 6.03 -22.87
CA ARG A 383 5.27 5.96 -23.39
C ARG A 383 6.19 5.55 -22.24
N THR A 384 6.94 4.46 -22.43
CA THR A 384 7.84 3.91 -21.40
C THR A 384 9.29 4.27 -21.70
N VAL A 385 9.98 4.78 -20.67
CA VAL A 385 11.43 5.04 -20.68
C VAL A 385 12.05 4.35 -19.47
N VAL A 386 13.15 3.63 -19.69
CA VAL A 386 13.93 2.98 -18.62
C VAL A 386 15.29 3.64 -18.53
N ARG A 387 15.68 4.02 -17.32
CA ARG A 387 16.99 4.55 -16.98
C ARG A 387 17.64 3.65 -15.94
N GLN A 388 18.94 3.56 -15.96
CA GLN A 388 19.72 2.87 -14.93
C GLN A 388 20.60 3.87 -14.22
N GLY A 389 20.81 3.67 -12.92
CA GLY A 389 21.67 4.50 -12.12
C GLY A 389 22.25 3.73 -10.94
N GLN A 390 23.14 4.39 -10.22
CA GLN A 390 23.74 3.86 -9.01
C GLN A 390 23.92 4.97 -7.99
N VAL A 391 23.54 4.69 -6.75
CA VAL A 391 23.85 5.57 -5.62
C VAL A 391 25.37 5.46 -5.34
N PRO A 392 26.09 6.56 -5.19
CA PRO A 392 27.53 6.53 -4.87
C PRO A 392 27.80 5.68 -3.61
N GLY A 393 28.56 4.60 -3.76
CA GLY A 393 28.81 3.65 -2.67
C GLY A 393 27.61 2.82 -2.23
N GLY A 394 26.49 2.91 -2.95
CA GLY A 394 25.25 2.24 -2.62
C GLY A 394 24.75 1.30 -3.71
N HIS A 395 23.44 1.11 -3.74
CA HIS A 395 22.76 0.20 -4.67
C HIS A 395 22.64 0.79 -6.07
N ALA A 396 22.78 -0.07 -7.08
CA ALA A 396 22.30 0.21 -8.43
C ALA A 396 20.77 0.16 -8.46
N TYR A 397 20.16 0.84 -9.43
CA TYR A 397 18.72 0.83 -9.60
C TYR A 397 18.32 0.95 -11.07
N SER A 398 17.12 0.48 -11.39
CA SER A 398 16.43 0.75 -12.65
C SER A 398 15.23 1.65 -12.35
N HIS A 399 15.13 2.77 -13.05
CA HIS A 399 14.02 3.71 -12.96
C HIS A 399 13.21 3.67 -14.26
N THR A 400 11.99 3.15 -14.19
CA THR A 400 11.06 3.06 -15.31
C THR A 400 10.00 4.15 -15.16
N VAL A 401 9.83 4.97 -16.19
CA VAL A 401 8.83 6.03 -16.27
C VAL A 401 7.82 5.70 -17.36
N HIS A 402 6.55 5.76 -17.03
CA HIS A 402 5.45 5.65 -17.97
C HIS A 402 4.74 7.01 -18.06
N ALA A 403 4.95 7.70 -19.17
CA ALA A 403 4.44 9.05 -19.42
C ALA A 403 3.23 9.04 -20.36
N ASP A 404 2.31 9.97 -20.19
CA ASP A 404 1.19 10.20 -21.08
C ASP A 404 1.65 10.82 -22.44
N ALA A 405 0.69 11.09 -23.31
CA ALA A 405 0.97 11.68 -24.63
C ALA A 405 1.61 13.08 -24.57
N SER A 406 1.41 13.81 -23.46
CA SER A 406 2.04 15.12 -23.23
C SER A 406 3.49 15.02 -22.73
N GLY A 407 3.91 13.80 -22.34
CA GLY A 407 5.21 13.55 -21.71
C GLY A 407 5.18 13.66 -20.18
N LYS A 408 4.01 13.87 -19.56
CA LYS A 408 3.87 13.91 -18.10
C LYS A 408 4.04 12.49 -17.54
N PRO A 409 4.97 12.27 -16.56
CA PRO A 409 5.09 11.00 -15.87
C PRO A 409 3.79 10.66 -15.14
N MET A 410 3.17 9.55 -15.45
CA MET A 410 1.96 9.07 -14.77
C MET A 410 2.26 7.95 -13.80
N LEU A 411 3.20 7.07 -14.16
CA LEU A 411 3.67 6.00 -13.29
C LEU A 411 5.19 5.97 -13.28
N GLU A 412 5.77 5.76 -12.11
CA GLU A 412 7.20 5.54 -11.95
C GLU A 412 7.47 4.26 -11.16
N GLN A 413 8.46 3.47 -11.59
CA GLN A 413 8.91 2.30 -10.86
C GLN A 413 10.42 2.35 -10.65
N TRP A 414 10.83 2.27 -9.40
CA TRP A 414 12.22 2.20 -8.96
C TRP A 414 12.50 0.77 -8.48
N LEU A 415 13.26 0.00 -9.24
CA LEU A 415 13.74 -1.32 -8.86
C LEU A 415 15.15 -1.18 -8.29
N VAL A 416 15.30 -1.38 -6.97
CA VAL A 416 16.59 -1.25 -6.26
C VAL A 416 17.31 -2.60 -6.28
N HIS A 417 18.49 -2.64 -6.91
CA HIS A 417 19.24 -3.89 -7.09
C HIS A 417 20.07 -4.23 -5.85
N GLY A 418 19.85 -5.43 -5.31
CA GLY A 418 20.56 -5.94 -4.12
C GLY A 418 19.97 -5.49 -2.77
N GLY A 419 18.99 -4.58 -2.76
CA GLY A 419 18.26 -4.18 -1.56
C GLY A 419 17.28 -5.25 -1.07
N GLY A 420 16.88 -5.17 0.20
CA GLY A 420 15.87 -6.02 0.84
C GLY A 420 14.56 -5.31 1.14
N HIS A 421 13.78 -5.85 2.09
CA HIS A 421 12.51 -5.26 2.54
C HIS A 421 12.76 -4.07 3.47
N ALA A 422 13.05 -2.91 2.90
CA ALA A 422 13.43 -1.72 3.64
C ALA A 422 13.17 -0.46 2.83
N TRP A 423 12.85 0.66 3.51
CA TRP A 423 12.69 1.98 2.89
C TRP A 423 14.02 2.45 2.28
N SER A 424 14.05 2.60 0.97
CA SER A 424 15.23 2.96 0.18
C SER A 424 15.68 4.39 0.50
N GLY A 425 16.98 4.59 0.74
CA GLY A 425 17.56 5.88 1.12
C GLY A 425 17.17 6.37 2.51
N GLY A 426 16.52 5.51 3.32
CA GLY A 426 16.04 5.88 4.65
C GLY A 426 17.15 5.99 5.70
N SER A 427 16.83 6.65 6.81
CA SER A 427 17.73 6.84 7.95
C SER A 427 17.76 5.61 8.86
N PRO A 428 18.94 5.21 9.37
CA PRO A 428 19.05 4.15 10.37
C PRO A 428 18.45 4.53 11.74
N ALA A 429 17.96 5.76 11.92
CA ALA A 429 17.22 6.20 13.10
C ALA A 429 15.82 5.55 13.19
N GLY A 430 15.28 5.02 12.06
CA GLY A 430 14.07 4.22 12.04
C GLY A 430 14.33 2.78 11.62
N THR A 431 13.36 1.90 11.87
CA THR A 431 13.45 0.49 11.47
C THR A 431 13.09 0.30 9.99
N TYR A 432 13.47 -0.84 9.41
CA TYR A 432 13.19 -1.19 8.00
C TYR A 432 13.64 -0.11 7.01
N THR A 433 14.88 0.35 7.14
CA THR A 433 15.52 1.33 6.24
C THR A 433 16.80 0.78 5.64
N ASP A 434 17.10 1.17 4.40
CA ASP A 434 18.40 0.92 3.75
C ASP A 434 18.97 2.24 3.21
N PRO A 435 19.95 2.85 3.91
CA PRO A 435 20.52 4.14 3.52
C PRO A 435 21.31 4.10 2.22
N ARG A 436 21.58 2.91 1.68
CA ARG A 436 22.36 2.71 0.44
C ARG A 436 21.51 2.79 -0.82
N GLY A 437 20.19 2.78 -0.70
CA GLY A 437 19.29 2.91 -1.84
C GLY A 437 19.09 4.36 -2.29
N PRO A 438 18.47 4.58 -3.47
CA PRO A 438 18.01 5.91 -3.86
C PRO A 438 17.00 6.46 -2.83
N ASP A 439 17.00 7.78 -2.64
CA ASP A 439 16.17 8.45 -1.62
C ASP A 439 14.69 8.42 -2.01
N ALA A 440 13.96 7.41 -1.54
CA ALA A 440 12.55 7.21 -1.86
C ALA A 440 11.66 8.37 -1.38
N SER A 441 12.00 8.98 -0.23
CA SER A 441 11.24 10.11 0.30
C SER A 441 11.34 11.34 -0.60
N ARG A 442 12.55 11.69 -1.04
CA ARG A 442 12.79 12.83 -1.94
C ARG A 442 12.17 12.60 -3.31
N GLU A 443 12.29 11.39 -3.85
CA GLU A 443 11.70 11.07 -5.15
C GLU A 443 10.17 11.02 -5.12
N MET A 444 9.56 10.52 -4.05
CA MET A 444 8.12 10.58 -3.86
C MET A 444 7.64 12.03 -3.75
N LEU A 445 8.33 12.86 -2.97
CA LEU A 445 7.97 14.27 -2.84
C LEU A 445 8.12 15.02 -4.18
N ARG A 446 9.20 14.76 -4.96
CA ARG A 446 9.35 15.27 -6.32
C ARG A 446 8.16 14.88 -7.20
N PHE A 447 7.87 13.57 -7.27
CA PHE A 447 6.76 13.03 -8.07
C PHE A 447 5.42 13.65 -7.66
N PHE A 448 5.14 13.73 -6.36
CA PHE A 448 3.91 14.35 -5.85
C PHE A 448 3.78 15.82 -6.24
N SER A 449 4.91 16.56 -6.22
CA SER A 449 4.92 17.99 -6.61
C SER A 449 4.50 18.22 -8.07
N GLU A 450 4.67 17.22 -8.94
CA GLU A 450 4.29 17.27 -10.36
C GLU A 450 2.80 16.93 -10.58
N HIS A 451 2.10 16.44 -9.53
CA HIS A 451 0.74 15.97 -9.63
C HIS A 451 -0.19 16.74 -8.71
N ALA A 452 -1.10 17.47 -9.31
CA ALA A 452 -2.26 18.04 -8.63
C ALA A 452 -3.52 17.42 -9.25
N ARG A 453 -4.52 17.17 -8.43
CA ARG A 453 -5.82 16.72 -8.89
C ARG A 453 -6.49 17.82 -9.72
N ALA A 454 -7.14 17.45 -10.82
CA ALA A 454 -8.03 18.37 -11.54
C ALA A 454 -9.25 18.71 -10.65
N ASP A 455 -9.79 19.88 -10.83
CA ASP A 455 -10.99 20.36 -10.14
C ASP A 455 -12.21 19.55 -10.56
#